data_19ec087013538a67fdbc70123ebf24e3
#
_entry.id   19ec087013538a67fdbc70123ebf24e3
#
_cell.length_a   1.000
_cell.length_b   1.000
_cell.length_c   1.000
_cell.angle_alpha   90.00
_cell.angle_beta   90.00
_cell.angle_gamma   90.00
#
_symmetry.space_group_name_H-M   'P 1'
#
loop_
_entity.id
_entity.type
_entity.pdbx_description
1 polymer ?
#
loop_
_entity_poly.entity_id
_entity_poly.type
_entity_poly.pdbx_seq_one_letter_code
_entity_poly.pdbx_strand_id
1 'polypeptide(L)'
;LRKIAPRARVSVVPRPVTGLPDLMARGEIDYYVASPEFMIPDLPSRLLCKDRYVCVARKEHPLRTEQISLQQLCAYDHLLVAPAGGSFSGPVDSVLASLGYRRRVTVALPTFPVLFEVLRTDDFLAFVPEQLLRRRRSELKVFEMEFPTPSLEIIANWHPRLASDPRHKWLRELVVSVAKELTTPASQS
;
A
#
# COMPACT_ATOMS: atom_id res chain seq x y z
N LEU A 1 -5.27 18.41 7.80
CA LEU A 1 -6.66 18.85 7.72
C LEU A 1 -7.03 19.78 8.87
N ARG A 2 -6.82 19.39 10.15
CA ARG A 2 -7.25 20.20 11.33
C ARG A 2 -6.78 21.66 11.32
N LYS A 3 -5.56 21.95 10.82
CA LYS A 3 -5.00 23.31 10.76
C LYS A 3 -5.61 24.18 9.65
N ILE A 4 -6.01 23.57 8.54
CA ILE A 4 -6.43 24.30 7.31
C ILE A 4 -7.93 24.25 7.07
N ALA A 5 -8.61 23.25 7.63
CA ALA A 5 -10.06 23.10 7.53
C ALA A 5 -10.63 22.47 8.82
N PRO A 6 -10.66 23.22 9.93
CA PRO A 6 -10.98 22.68 11.26
C PRO A 6 -12.43 22.17 11.39
N ARG A 7 -13.34 22.60 10.52
CA ARG A 7 -14.73 22.14 10.47
C ARG A 7 -14.98 20.98 9.52
N ALA A 8 -13.99 20.60 8.68
CA ALA A 8 -14.12 19.47 7.78
C ALA A 8 -14.04 18.14 8.53
N ARG A 9 -14.90 17.22 8.14
CA ARG A 9 -14.89 15.84 8.63
C ARG A 9 -14.55 14.91 7.48
N VAL A 10 -13.71 13.91 7.72
CA VAL A 10 -13.34 12.88 6.76
C VAL A 10 -13.67 11.52 7.35
N SER A 11 -14.40 10.72 6.60
CA SER A 11 -14.63 9.31 6.88
C SER A 11 -13.82 8.48 5.88
N VAL A 12 -12.98 7.60 6.38
CA VAL A 12 -12.26 6.62 5.56
C VAL A 12 -12.96 5.29 5.74
N VAL A 13 -13.47 4.74 4.65
CA VAL A 13 -14.21 3.48 4.66
C VAL A 13 -13.44 2.40 3.91
N PRO A 14 -13.58 1.12 4.29
CA PRO A 14 -13.05 0.01 3.50
C PRO A 14 -13.61 0.04 2.08
N ARG A 15 -12.82 -0.43 1.12
CA ARG A 15 -13.28 -0.54 -0.27
C ARG A 15 -14.52 -1.45 -0.34
N PRO A 16 -15.66 -0.97 -0.88
CA PRO A 16 -16.79 -1.83 -1.16
C PRO A 16 -16.40 -2.94 -2.15
N VAL A 17 -16.89 -4.14 -1.91
CA VAL A 17 -16.63 -5.30 -2.81
C VAL A 17 -17.32 -5.10 -4.14
N THR A 18 -18.51 -4.46 -4.14
CA THR A 18 -19.33 -4.18 -5.32
C THR A 18 -19.93 -2.79 -5.27
N GLY A 19 -20.39 -2.27 -6.41
CA GLY A 19 -21.18 -1.04 -6.47
C GLY A 19 -20.43 0.28 -6.23
N LEU A 20 -19.11 0.29 -6.24
CA LEU A 20 -18.32 1.50 -6.01
C LEU A 20 -18.68 2.63 -7.01
N PRO A 21 -18.84 2.40 -8.33
CA PRO A 21 -19.27 3.46 -9.26
C PRO A 21 -20.60 4.09 -8.87
N ASP A 22 -21.58 3.29 -8.48
CA ASP A 22 -22.91 3.77 -8.08
C ASP A 22 -22.86 4.58 -6.78
N LEU A 23 -22.06 4.12 -5.79
CA LEU A 23 -21.84 4.86 -4.55
C LEU A 23 -21.20 6.23 -4.81
N MET A 24 -20.26 6.29 -5.75
CA MET A 24 -19.66 7.57 -6.18
C MET A 24 -20.64 8.44 -6.95
N ALA A 25 -21.47 7.87 -7.82
CA ALA A 25 -22.51 8.59 -8.55
C ALA A 25 -23.54 9.23 -7.59
N ARG A 26 -23.96 8.49 -6.56
CA ARG A 26 -24.90 8.97 -5.54
C ARG A 26 -24.28 9.92 -4.51
N GLY A 27 -22.95 10.04 -4.47
CA GLY A 27 -22.23 10.89 -3.52
C GLY A 27 -22.07 10.32 -2.12
N GLU A 28 -22.17 9.03 -1.99
CA GLU A 28 -21.86 8.31 -0.75
C GLU A 28 -20.34 8.14 -0.59
N ILE A 29 -19.60 8.13 -1.70
CA ILE A 29 -18.14 8.17 -1.76
C ILE A 29 -17.71 9.33 -2.67
N ASP A 30 -16.95 10.25 -2.12
CA ASP A 30 -16.45 11.41 -2.85
C ASP A 30 -15.12 11.13 -3.57
N TYR A 31 -14.27 10.30 -2.98
CA TYR A 31 -12.90 10.11 -3.42
C TYR A 31 -12.44 8.68 -3.17
N TYR A 32 -11.90 8.05 -4.19
CA TYR A 32 -11.40 6.68 -4.11
C TYR A 32 -9.90 6.64 -4.38
N VAL A 33 -9.16 5.94 -3.54
CA VAL A 33 -7.70 5.82 -3.64
C VAL A 33 -7.32 4.35 -3.62
N ALA A 34 -6.62 3.90 -4.64
CA ALA A 34 -6.14 2.52 -4.74
C ALA A 34 -4.96 2.39 -5.72
N SER A 35 -4.45 1.19 -5.87
CA SER A 35 -3.50 0.82 -6.92
C SER A 35 -4.21 0.61 -8.27
N PRO A 36 -3.48 0.66 -9.41
CA PRO A 36 -4.05 0.68 -10.76
C PRO A 36 -5.05 -0.43 -11.05
N GLU A 37 -4.80 -1.64 -10.56
CA GLU A 37 -5.63 -2.83 -10.77
C GLU A 37 -7.03 -2.73 -10.15
N PHE A 38 -7.24 -1.76 -9.26
CA PHE A 38 -8.53 -1.50 -8.59
C PHE A 38 -9.20 -0.20 -9.04
N MET A 39 -8.61 0.51 -10.02
CA MET A 39 -9.19 1.73 -10.54
C MET A 39 -10.49 1.44 -11.30
N ILE A 40 -11.41 2.40 -11.25
CA ILE A 40 -12.64 2.36 -12.03
C ILE A 40 -12.32 2.91 -13.41
N PRO A 41 -12.50 2.12 -14.49
CA PRO A 41 -12.32 2.62 -15.85
C PRO A 41 -13.21 3.84 -16.12
N ASP A 42 -12.78 4.69 -17.03
CA ASP A 42 -13.51 5.87 -17.52
C ASP A 42 -13.79 6.97 -16.50
N LEU A 43 -13.43 6.79 -15.23
CA LEU A 43 -13.49 7.88 -14.27
C LEU A 43 -12.24 8.75 -14.31
N PRO A 44 -12.39 10.08 -14.11
CA PRO A 44 -11.24 10.95 -13.90
C PRO A 44 -10.31 10.41 -12.82
N SER A 45 -9.02 10.40 -13.13
CA SER A 45 -8.01 9.85 -12.22
C SER A 45 -6.79 10.76 -12.11
N ARG A 46 -6.03 10.55 -11.05
CA ARG A 46 -4.75 11.23 -10.84
C ARG A 46 -3.79 10.34 -10.07
N LEU A 47 -2.58 10.19 -10.60
CA LEU A 47 -1.48 9.58 -9.86
C LEU A 47 -1.14 10.46 -8.64
N LEU A 48 -1.16 9.86 -7.46
CA LEU A 48 -0.81 10.52 -6.21
C LEU A 48 0.66 10.34 -5.87
N CYS A 49 1.14 9.09 -5.93
CA CYS A 49 2.55 8.78 -5.69
C CYS A 49 2.94 7.44 -6.32
N LYS A 50 4.26 7.26 -6.43
CA LYS A 50 4.89 5.97 -6.73
C LYS A 50 5.64 5.50 -5.50
N ASP A 51 5.64 4.20 -5.29
CA ASP A 51 6.32 3.52 -4.19
C ASP A 51 6.91 2.20 -4.71
N ARG A 52 7.62 1.48 -3.88
CA ARG A 52 8.13 0.14 -4.16
C ARG A 52 7.85 -0.79 -2.99
N TYR A 53 7.78 -2.08 -3.27
CA TYR A 53 7.75 -3.07 -2.22
C TYR A 53 9.16 -3.34 -1.70
N VAL A 54 9.27 -3.45 -0.38
CA VAL A 54 10.48 -3.90 0.32
C VAL A 54 10.14 -5.10 1.19
N CYS A 55 11.09 -6.01 1.36
CA CYS A 55 10.93 -7.15 2.26
C CYS A 55 11.29 -6.74 3.68
N VAL A 56 10.45 -7.12 4.63
CA VAL A 56 10.63 -6.82 6.05
C VAL A 56 10.42 -8.05 6.92
N ALA A 57 11.05 -8.03 8.08
CA ALA A 57 10.86 -8.99 9.16
C ALA A 57 10.91 -8.28 10.52
N ARG A 58 10.61 -9.02 11.60
CA ARG A 58 10.90 -8.55 12.96
C ARG A 58 12.40 -8.30 13.14
N LYS A 59 12.77 -7.41 14.05
CA LYS A 59 14.17 -6.97 14.23
C LYS A 59 15.12 -8.12 14.58
N GLU A 60 14.65 -9.07 15.36
CA GLU A 60 15.38 -10.24 15.85
C GLU A 60 15.37 -11.44 14.90
N HIS A 61 14.83 -11.26 13.68
CA HIS A 61 14.75 -12.32 12.67
C HIS A 61 16.13 -12.98 12.45
N PRO A 62 16.23 -14.32 12.35
CA PRO A 62 17.50 -15.05 12.31
C PRO A 62 18.35 -14.79 11.05
N LEU A 63 17.75 -14.38 9.93
CA LEU A 63 18.51 -13.96 8.74
C LEU A 63 19.46 -12.82 9.09
N ARG A 64 20.77 -13.00 8.88
CA ARG A 64 21.84 -12.02 9.22
C ARG A 64 22.42 -11.31 7.99
N THR A 65 21.64 -11.18 6.92
CA THR A 65 22.04 -10.50 5.69
C THR A 65 21.29 -9.18 5.54
N GLU A 66 21.88 -8.24 4.81
CA GLU A 66 21.19 -7.02 4.36
C GLU A 66 20.50 -7.26 3.02
N GLN A 67 21.06 -8.13 2.18
CA GLN A 67 20.51 -8.52 0.90
C GLN A 67 20.02 -9.96 0.97
N ILE A 68 18.75 -10.19 0.59
CA ILE A 68 18.13 -11.52 0.64
C ILE A 68 18.08 -12.16 -0.75
N SER A 69 18.57 -13.38 -0.85
CA SER A 69 18.47 -14.18 -2.07
C SER A 69 17.07 -14.78 -2.25
N LEU A 70 16.74 -15.19 -3.48
CA LEU A 70 15.47 -15.88 -3.78
C LEU A 70 15.29 -17.17 -2.98
N GLN A 71 16.38 -17.95 -2.78
CA GLN A 71 16.34 -19.18 -1.99
C GLN A 71 16.03 -18.88 -0.52
N GLN A 72 16.71 -17.89 0.07
CA GLN A 72 16.47 -17.47 1.45
C GLN A 72 15.04 -16.94 1.62
N LEU A 73 14.55 -16.11 0.67
CA LEU A 73 13.20 -15.58 0.68
C LEU A 73 12.15 -16.71 0.71
N CYS A 74 12.32 -17.73 -0.14
CA CYS A 74 11.37 -18.84 -0.24
C CYS A 74 11.48 -19.87 0.89
N ALA A 75 12.53 -19.79 1.73
CA ALA A 75 12.72 -20.70 2.86
C ALA A 75 11.85 -20.34 4.08
N TYR A 76 11.32 -19.11 4.14
CA TYR A 76 10.50 -18.63 5.25
C TYR A 76 9.03 -18.51 4.87
N ASP A 77 8.19 -18.50 5.90
CA ASP A 77 6.77 -18.20 5.77
C ASP A 77 6.52 -16.70 5.59
N HIS A 78 5.51 -16.38 4.81
CA HIS A 78 5.17 -14.99 4.49
C HIS A 78 3.81 -14.57 5.00
N LEU A 79 3.74 -13.33 5.45
CA LEU A 79 2.49 -12.59 5.62
C LEU A 79 2.15 -11.83 4.33
N LEU A 80 0.87 -11.70 4.02
CA LEU A 80 0.34 -10.95 2.88
C LEU A 80 -0.77 -10.01 3.34
N VAL A 81 -0.83 -8.80 2.81
CA VAL A 81 -2.02 -7.95 2.92
C VAL A 81 -2.94 -8.21 1.73
N ALA A 82 -4.14 -8.71 2.02
CA ALA A 82 -5.21 -9.01 1.06
C ALA A 82 -6.51 -8.31 1.51
N PRO A 83 -6.72 -7.03 1.21
CA PRO A 83 -7.85 -6.25 1.75
C PRO A 83 -9.24 -6.78 1.38
N ALA A 84 -9.36 -7.48 0.25
CA ALA A 84 -10.61 -8.11 -0.17
C ALA A 84 -10.80 -9.52 0.44
N GLY A 85 -9.79 -10.05 1.14
CA GLY A 85 -9.76 -11.42 1.64
C GLY A 85 -9.55 -12.48 0.54
N GLY A 86 -9.38 -13.73 0.96
CA GLY A 86 -9.39 -14.91 0.07
C GLY A 86 -8.18 -15.11 -0.85
N SER A 87 -7.24 -14.17 -0.93
CA SER A 87 -6.03 -14.30 -1.74
C SER A 87 -4.81 -14.63 -0.88
N PHE A 88 -3.99 -15.57 -1.36
CA PHE A 88 -2.64 -15.86 -0.85
C PHE A 88 -1.56 -15.51 -1.88
N SER A 89 -1.90 -14.64 -2.84
CA SER A 89 -1.00 -14.17 -3.88
C SER A 89 -1.15 -12.66 -4.07
N GLY A 90 -0.06 -11.98 -4.37
CA GLY A 90 0.00 -10.53 -4.60
C GLY A 90 1.00 -10.17 -5.70
N PRO A 91 1.26 -8.86 -5.92
CA PRO A 91 2.10 -8.41 -7.05
C PRO A 91 3.50 -9.03 -7.10
N VAL A 92 4.11 -9.27 -5.93
CA VAL A 92 5.46 -9.89 -5.84
C VAL A 92 5.45 -11.34 -6.32
N ASP A 93 4.34 -12.07 -6.17
CA ASP A 93 4.24 -13.47 -6.55
C ASP A 93 4.33 -13.67 -8.05
N SER A 94 3.84 -12.72 -8.85
CA SER A 94 3.99 -12.73 -10.31
C SER A 94 5.45 -12.60 -10.75
N VAL A 95 6.22 -11.74 -10.05
CA VAL A 95 7.66 -11.60 -10.32
C VAL A 95 8.41 -12.85 -9.91
N LEU A 96 8.13 -13.41 -8.73
CA LEU A 96 8.76 -14.65 -8.29
C LEU A 96 8.48 -15.80 -9.26
N ALA A 97 7.24 -15.93 -9.73
CA ALA A 97 6.85 -16.95 -10.70
C ALA A 97 7.61 -16.81 -12.03
N SER A 98 7.83 -15.59 -12.53
CA SER A 98 8.62 -15.36 -13.75
C SER A 98 10.09 -15.75 -13.60
N LEU A 99 10.60 -15.79 -12.36
CA LEU A 99 11.94 -16.22 -12.01
C LEU A 99 12.02 -17.72 -11.63
N GLY A 100 10.90 -18.45 -11.70
CA GLY A 100 10.82 -19.86 -11.36
C GLY A 100 10.75 -20.16 -9.84
N TYR A 101 10.38 -19.14 -9.05
CA TYR A 101 10.30 -19.26 -7.59
C TYR A 101 8.86 -19.09 -7.10
N ARG A 102 8.59 -19.68 -5.92
CA ARG A 102 7.32 -19.53 -5.23
C ARG A 102 7.57 -19.43 -3.72
N ARG A 103 7.09 -18.38 -3.10
CA ARG A 103 7.09 -18.25 -1.63
C ARG A 103 5.86 -18.92 -1.02
N ARG A 104 5.92 -19.25 0.25
CA ARG A 104 4.80 -19.79 1.02
C ARG A 104 4.14 -18.67 1.82
N VAL A 105 2.98 -18.21 1.37
CA VAL A 105 2.14 -17.29 2.14
C VAL A 105 1.25 -18.11 3.05
N THR A 106 1.43 -17.98 4.36
CA THR A 106 0.71 -18.75 5.37
C THR A 106 -0.41 -17.97 6.03
N VAL A 107 -0.32 -16.63 6.05
CA VAL A 107 -1.34 -15.78 6.65
C VAL A 107 -1.64 -14.59 5.72
N ALA A 108 -2.92 -14.42 5.37
CA ALA A 108 -3.43 -13.27 4.65
C ALA A 108 -4.19 -12.35 5.64
N LEU A 109 -3.85 -11.07 5.65
CA LEU A 109 -4.32 -10.09 6.63
C LEU A 109 -5.03 -8.93 5.93
N PRO A 110 -6.01 -8.26 6.55
CA PRO A 110 -6.80 -7.23 5.88
C PRO A 110 -6.06 -5.91 5.70
N THR A 111 -5.08 -5.61 6.55
CA THR A 111 -4.40 -4.31 6.57
C THR A 111 -2.95 -4.40 7.02
N PHE A 112 -2.12 -3.44 6.58
CA PHE A 112 -0.72 -3.33 7.01
C PHE A 112 -0.54 -3.12 8.52
N PRO A 113 -1.35 -2.31 9.23
CA PRO A 113 -1.23 -2.23 10.69
C PRO A 113 -1.33 -3.58 11.39
N VAL A 114 -2.28 -4.42 10.99
CA VAL A 114 -2.41 -5.79 11.55
C VAL A 114 -1.22 -6.65 11.15
N LEU A 115 -0.74 -6.54 9.90
CA LEU A 115 0.45 -7.26 9.45
C LEU A 115 1.67 -6.94 10.33
N PHE A 116 1.91 -5.67 10.67
CA PHE A 116 3.04 -5.29 11.51
C PHE A 116 2.96 -5.88 12.92
N GLU A 117 1.76 -6.02 13.48
CA GLU A 117 1.61 -6.68 14.79
C GLU A 117 1.90 -8.18 14.73
N VAL A 118 1.39 -8.87 13.70
CA VAL A 118 1.65 -10.30 13.52
C VAL A 118 3.13 -10.56 13.16
N LEU A 119 3.76 -9.68 12.39
CA LEU A 119 5.16 -9.81 11.99
C LEU A 119 6.13 -9.86 13.19
N ARG A 120 5.75 -9.31 14.33
CA ARG A 120 6.56 -9.32 15.56
C ARG A 120 6.53 -10.64 16.30
N THR A 121 5.59 -11.51 15.98
CA THR A 121 5.33 -12.73 16.79
C THR A 121 6.19 -13.91 16.38
N ASP A 122 6.72 -13.95 15.14
CA ASP A 122 7.48 -15.09 14.63
C ASP A 122 8.41 -14.68 13.47
N ASP A 123 9.15 -15.66 12.92
CA ASP A 123 10.12 -15.45 11.83
C ASP A 123 9.45 -15.36 10.45
N PHE A 124 8.43 -14.54 10.35
CA PHE A 124 7.79 -14.22 9.09
C PHE A 124 8.56 -13.20 8.27
N LEU A 125 8.44 -13.31 6.96
CA LEU A 125 8.76 -12.25 6.00
C LEU A 125 7.48 -11.62 5.48
N ALA A 126 7.55 -10.35 5.11
CA ALA A 126 6.44 -9.66 4.47
C ALA A 126 6.95 -8.64 3.44
N PHE A 127 6.17 -8.43 2.38
CA PHE A 127 6.40 -7.31 1.47
C PHE A 127 5.45 -6.17 1.82
N VAL A 128 6.02 -5.00 2.02
CA VAL A 128 5.26 -3.79 2.37
C VAL A 128 5.71 -2.60 1.50
N PRO A 129 4.83 -1.62 1.24
CA PRO A 129 5.24 -0.35 0.64
C PRO A 129 6.31 0.34 1.48
N GLU A 130 7.39 0.80 0.85
CA GLU A 130 8.53 1.40 1.57
C GLU A 130 8.12 2.64 2.39
N GLN A 131 7.17 3.43 1.88
CA GLN A 131 6.67 4.61 2.59
C GLN A 131 6.05 4.30 3.95
N LEU A 132 5.51 3.10 4.15
CA LEU A 132 4.96 2.68 5.45
C LEU A 132 6.04 2.49 6.51
N LEU A 133 7.31 2.35 6.12
CA LEU A 133 8.44 2.16 7.02
C LEU A 133 8.99 3.47 7.60
N ARG A 134 8.63 4.64 7.08
CA ARG A 134 9.23 5.94 7.49
C ARG A 134 9.25 6.15 9.01
N ARG A 135 8.24 5.65 9.72
CA ARG A 135 8.12 5.76 11.19
C ARG A 135 8.37 4.44 11.93
N ARG A 136 8.69 3.37 11.21
CA ARG A 136 8.83 2.01 11.76
C ARG A 136 10.16 1.34 11.41
N ARG A 137 11.03 2.03 10.67
CA ARG A 137 12.29 1.46 10.17
C ARG A 137 13.23 0.99 11.31
N SER A 138 13.17 1.64 12.47
CA SER A 138 13.94 1.22 13.65
C SER A 138 13.39 -0.03 14.34
N GLU A 139 12.11 -0.37 14.11
CA GLU A 139 11.42 -1.50 14.73
C GLU A 139 11.54 -2.79 13.90
N LEU A 140 11.95 -2.68 12.65
CA LEU A 140 11.94 -3.77 11.67
C LEU A 140 13.31 -3.96 11.06
N LYS A 141 13.55 -5.19 10.61
CA LYS A 141 14.62 -5.52 9.70
C LYS A 141 14.11 -5.34 8.28
N VAL A 142 14.87 -4.62 7.46
CA VAL A 142 14.55 -4.36 6.05
C VAL A 142 15.62 -5.03 5.22
N PHE A 143 15.21 -5.80 4.21
CA PHE A 143 16.10 -6.49 3.30
C PHE A 143 16.06 -5.83 1.93
N GLU A 144 17.24 -5.61 1.34
CA GLU A 144 17.38 -5.33 -0.08
C GLU A 144 17.20 -6.61 -0.90
N MET A 145 16.63 -6.48 -2.08
CA MET A 145 16.29 -7.61 -2.93
C MET A 145 17.32 -7.77 -4.05
N GLU A 146 17.70 -9.02 -4.35
CA GLU A 146 18.55 -9.35 -5.52
C GLU A 146 17.78 -9.31 -6.85
N PHE A 147 16.46 -9.07 -6.81
CA PHE A 147 15.59 -9.00 -8.00
C PHE A 147 14.71 -7.75 -7.95
N PRO A 148 14.25 -7.24 -9.10
CA PRO A 148 13.38 -6.08 -9.12
C PRO A 148 12.01 -6.41 -8.50
N THR A 149 11.62 -5.64 -7.50
CA THR A 149 10.26 -5.73 -6.94
C THR A 149 9.29 -4.91 -7.79
N PRO A 150 8.01 -5.28 -7.83
CA PRO A 150 7.01 -4.51 -8.57
C PRO A 150 6.93 -3.08 -8.04
N SER A 151 6.78 -2.13 -8.94
CA SER A 151 6.43 -0.77 -8.55
C SER A 151 5.00 -0.74 -8.02
N LEU A 152 4.77 0.13 -7.06
CA LEU A 152 3.44 0.42 -6.53
C LEU A 152 3.06 1.84 -6.92
N GLU A 153 1.98 1.99 -7.67
CA GLU A 153 1.39 3.30 -7.93
C GLU A 153 0.13 3.45 -7.08
N ILE A 154 -0.05 4.63 -6.51
CA ILE A 154 -1.27 5.00 -5.80
C ILE A 154 -1.98 6.06 -6.60
N ILE A 155 -3.19 5.74 -7.04
CA ILE A 155 -4.00 6.57 -7.92
C ILE A 155 -5.30 6.91 -7.21
N ALA A 156 -5.83 8.08 -7.49
CA ALA A 156 -7.15 8.52 -7.04
C ALA A 156 -8.13 8.58 -8.21
N ASN A 157 -9.37 8.17 -7.96
CA ASN A 157 -10.52 8.41 -8.83
C ASN A 157 -11.56 9.30 -8.14
N TRP A 158 -12.36 10.00 -8.92
CA TRP A 158 -13.56 10.70 -8.49
C TRP A 158 -14.63 10.66 -9.58
N HIS A 159 -15.89 10.89 -9.19
CA HIS A 159 -16.98 10.92 -10.16
C HIS A 159 -16.95 12.22 -10.98
N PRO A 160 -17.21 12.22 -12.30
CA PRO A 160 -17.19 13.41 -13.17
C PRO A 160 -18.05 14.58 -12.66
N ARG A 161 -19.19 14.31 -11.98
CA ARG A 161 -20.04 15.34 -11.37
C ARG A 161 -19.31 16.27 -10.38
N LEU A 162 -18.17 15.79 -9.81
CA LEU A 162 -17.35 16.54 -8.85
C LEU A 162 -16.15 17.22 -9.52
N ALA A 163 -15.98 17.08 -10.83
CA ALA A 163 -14.82 17.60 -11.54
C ALA A 163 -14.69 19.12 -11.43
N SER A 164 -15.81 19.86 -11.54
CA SER A 164 -15.89 21.32 -11.46
C SER A 164 -16.21 21.85 -10.05
N ASP A 165 -16.54 21.00 -9.08
CA ASP A 165 -16.86 21.42 -7.71
C ASP A 165 -15.62 22.03 -7.03
N PRO A 166 -15.64 23.30 -6.57
CA PRO A 166 -14.48 23.94 -5.97
C PRO A 166 -14.03 23.28 -4.66
N ARG A 167 -14.97 22.75 -3.86
CA ARG A 167 -14.67 22.06 -2.59
C ARG A 167 -13.93 20.75 -2.86
N HIS A 168 -14.41 20.01 -3.87
CA HIS A 168 -13.78 18.77 -4.26
C HIS A 168 -12.42 19.02 -4.95
N LYS A 169 -12.28 20.08 -5.76
CA LYS A 169 -10.99 20.49 -6.32
C LYS A 169 -9.98 20.78 -5.21
N TRP A 170 -10.36 21.53 -4.20
CA TRP A 170 -9.54 21.79 -3.03
C TRP A 170 -9.14 20.50 -2.31
N LEU A 171 -10.06 19.53 -2.11
CA LEU A 171 -9.75 18.23 -1.52
C LEU A 171 -8.71 17.47 -2.35
N ARG A 172 -8.86 17.42 -3.68
CA ARG A 172 -7.89 16.76 -4.57
C ARG A 172 -6.50 17.38 -4.45
N GLU A 173 -6.41 18.69 -4.43
CA GLU A 173 -5.13 19.41 -4.29
C GLU A 173 -4.49 19.15 -2.92
N LEU A 174 -5.29 19.12 -1.86
CA LEU A 174 -4.82 18.77 -0.53
C LEU A 174 -4.26 17.34 -0.47
N VAL A 175 -4.98 16.36 -1.02
CA VAL A 175 -4.51 14.97 -1.04
C VAL A 175 -3.21 14.83 -1.83
N VAL A 176 -3.09 15.54 -2.95
CA VAL A 176 -1.85 15.56 -3.73
C VAL A 176 -0.70 16.18 -2.95
N SER A 177 -0.92 17.28 -2.23
CA SER A 177 0.15 17.89 -1.43
C SER A 177 0.63 16.96 -0.32
N VAL A 178 -0.29 16.30 0.37
CA VAL A 178 0.05 15.29 1.40
C VAL A 178 0.81 14.10 0.79
N ALA A 179 0.37 13.62 -0.38
CA ALA A 179 1.07 12.52 -1.06
C ALA A 179 2.51 12.90 -1.43
N LYS A 180 2.73 14.12 -1.91
CA LYS A 180 4.08 14.64 -2.20
C LYS A 180 4.96 14.72 -0.96
N GLU A 181 4.42 15.23 0.16
CA GLU A 181 5.14 15.29 1.44
C GLU A 181 5.56 13.89 1.92
N LEU A 182 4.69 12.89 1.73
CA LEU A 182 4.98 11.50 2.08
C LEU A 182 6.05 10.87 1.19
N THR A 183 6.18 11.29 -0.07
CA THR A 183 7.15 10.72 -1.01
C THR A 183 8.47 11.47 -1.07
N THR A 184 8.54 12.69 -0.55
CA THR A 184 9.80 13.43 -0.46
C THR A 184 10.72 12.74 0.56
N PRO A 185 11.98 12.42 0.22
CA PRO A 185 12.94 11.87 1.18
C PRO A 185 13.01 12.79 2.39
N ALA A 186 12.96 12.22 3.60
CA ALA A 186 13.23 12.99 4.80
C ALA A 186 14.66 13.54 4.66
N SER A 187 14.81 14.86 4.53
CA SER A 187 16.11 15.51 4.61
C SER A 187 16.76 15.04 5.90
N GLN A 188 17.92 14.42 5.80
CA GLN A 188 18.72 14.04 6.95
C GLN A 188 19.06 15.37 7.69
N SER A 189 18.42 15.56 8.81
CA SER A 189 18.78 16.58 9.81
C SER A 189 19.40 15.92 11.00
#